data_c35753016e5d176b59138b7647f64c70
#
_entry.id   c35753016e5d176b59138b7647f64c70
#
_cell.length_a   1.000
_cell.length_b   1.000
_cell.length_c   1.000
_cell.angle_alpha   90.00
_cell.angle_beta   90.00
_cell.angle_gamma   90.00
#
_symmetry.space_group_name_H-M   'P 1'
#
loop_
_entity.id
_entity.type
_entity.pdbx_description
1 polymer ?
#
loop_
_entity_poly.entity_id
_entity_poly.type
_entity_poly.pdbx_seq_one_letter_code
_entity_poly.pdbx_strand_id
1 'polypeptide(L)'
;ESLNYANFGIQEALLFRIAWINTHPGQNPGDIPQLAKLPNYFSQVCYPRTGVLHSLNLGDSHKNVSAESSMMLLYALGLKDPTILWYITQVEQGQHRDGFFLNRPMGFLYTPDLSKAPITPDLKTSQLFSDFGWATMRTSWEKDATMLAVKSGHTWNHSHADANSFIVFHKGVDIIKDGGNCWYPNPAYRNYFFQSQAHNVVLFNGEGQPREQQYSGSTLRGNLYHLLDAGNVKYVLANGTGPVSNNFSRNFRHFLWMDNVIYMIDDLKTHKVGQFEWLWHTNGTYKKSGIDVNVTNGNSSVVIRPLYPRMLAKSDFVHDYPEDLYWEEIEAPTEDLKGTEKYYSFHLPAEVNRVKGLTAIILKDAPDEKDLPQMERREGQDWIGLRIRHKGKITDLYINQLADGRLMHSNSWIMPDGWMTDAYMFAVSYPEGTEAKNAKDFFIAYGSALRRGNETYFSSLAKLFVIQKAEGKKLDLWIDGQPKINTTFRSTKKPVSVEVNDKKIPVVYQKSQIKVKL
;
A
#
# COMPACT_ATOMS: atom_id res chain seq x y z
N GLU A 1 11.91 9.52 7.86
CA GLU A 1 12.55 8.93 9.04
C GLU A 1 11.82 7.68 9.49
N SER A 2 12.50 6.84 10.26
CA SER A 2 11.91 5.66 10.87
C SER A 2 11.04 6.01 12.08
N LEU A 3 10.11 5.12 12.46
CA LEU A 3 9.25 5.32 13.63
C LEU A 3 10.06 5.46 14.91
N ASN A 4 11.16 4.71 15.06
CA ASN A 4 12.02 4.76 16.22
C ASN A 4 12.55 6.18 16.47
N TYR A 5 13.14 6.78 15.45
CA TYR A 5 13.73 8.12 15.56
C TYR A 5 12.69 9.23 15.61
N ALA A 6 11.54 9.06 14.96
CA ALA A 6 10.41 9.97 15.11
C ALA A 6 9.92 10.00 16.57
N ASN A 7 9.73 8.82 17.19
CA ASN A 7 9.34 8.73 18.59
C ASN A 7 10.39 9.34 19.52
N PHE A 8 11.68 9.03 19.29
CA PHE A 8 12.78 9.58 20.11
C PHE A 8 12.79 11.11 20.11
N GLY A 9 12.80 11.72 18.92
CA GLY A 9 12.83 13.19 18.83
C GLY A 9 11.60 13.88 19.40
N ILE A 10 10.42 13.29 19.20
CA ILE A 10 9.16 13.80 19.76
C ILE A 10 9.15 13.68 21.27
N GLN A 11 9.55 12.54 21.82
CA GLN A 11 9.66 12.30 23.27
C GLN A 11 10.52 13.37 23.95
N GLU A 12 11.72 13.63 23.43
CA GLU A 12 12.63 14.63 24.00
C GLU A 12 12.04 16.05 23.95
N ALA A 13 11.39 16.40 22.84
CA ALA A 13 10.72 17.69 22.70
C ALA A 13 9.56 17.85 23.71
N LEU A 14 8.78 16.79 23.95
CA LEU A 14 7.66 16.81 24.89
C LEU A 14 8.15 16.86 26.35
N LEU A 15 9.23 16.16 26.69
CA LEU A 15 9.87 16.25 28.01
C LEU A 15 10.38 17.68 28.28
N PHE A 16 11.03 18.30 27.29
CA PHE A 16 11.43 19.70 27.39
C PHE A 16 10.22 20.62 27.65
N ARG A 17 9.10 20.42 26.94
CA ARG A 17 7.88 21.24 27.15
C ARG A 17 7.33 21.08 28.56
N ILE A 18 7.28 19.88 29.09
CA ILE A 18 6.84 19.62 30.48
C ILE A 18 7.78 20.32 31.48
N ALA A 19 9.09 20.19 31.31
CA ALA A 19 10.07 20.86 32.15
C ALA A 19 9.92 22.38 32.09
N TRP A 20 9.74 22.94 30.90
CA TRP A 20 9.51 24.38 30.72
C TRP A 20 8.28 24.87 31.45
N ILE A 21 7.13 24.22 31.29
CA ILE A 21 5.88 24.60 31.95
C ILE A 21 6.02 24.56 33.48
N ASN A 22 6.71 23.56 34.01
CA ASN A 22 6.92 23.41 35.45
C ASN A 22 7.86 24.46 36.04
N THR A 23 8.85 24.92 35.28
CA THR A 23 9.86 25.88 35.76
C THR A 23 9.53 27.33 35.41
N HIS A 24 8.61 27.58 34.48
CA HIS A 24 8.19 28.91 34.03
C HIS A 24 6.65 29.05 34.12
N PRO A 25 6.05 29.10 35.31
CA PRO A 25 4.61 29.18 35.47
C PRO A 25 4.03 30.39 34.74
N GLY A 26 2.97 30.16 33.97
CA GLY A 26 2.30 31.18 33.18
C GLY A 26 2.96 31.54 31.85
N GLN A 27 4.08 30.91 31.48
CA GLN A 27 4.72 31.08 30.17
C GLN A 27 4.43 29.87 29.27
N ASN A 28 3.74 30.13 28.14
CA ASN A 28 3.52 29.08 27.14
C ASN A 28 4.79 28.91 26.27
N PRO A 29 5.34 27.70 26.10
CA PRO A 29 6.48 27.43 25.20
C PRO A 29 6.12 27.52 23.70
N GLY A 30 4.94 28.06 23.37
CA GLY A 30 4.40 28.16 22.02
C GLY A 30 3.54 26.95 21.65
N ASP A 31 2.53 27.19 20.80
CA ASP A 31 1.66 26.12 20.33
C ASP A 31 2.28 25.40 19.13
N ILE A 32 2.16 24.07 19.11
CA ILE A 32 2.58 23.20 17.99
C ILE A 32 1.36 22.39 17.55
N PRO A 33 0.53 22.92 16.63
CA PRO A 33 -0.71 22.24 16.22
C PRO A 33 -0.50 20.85 15.61
N GLN A 34 0.71 20.58 15.11
CA GLN A 34 1.08 19.29 14.52
C GLN A 34 1.06 18.15 15.54
N LEU A 35 1.27 18.45 16.84
CA LEU A 35 1.23 17.45 17.90
C LEU A 35 -0.12 16.73 17.98
N ALA A 36 -1.22 17.43 17.66
CA ALA A 36 -2.56 16.83 17.63
C ALA A 36 -2.74 15.75 16.54
N LYS A 37 -1.84 15.67 15.56
CA LYS A 37 -1.87 14.67 14.49
C LYS A 37 -1.10 13.41 14.83
N LEU A 38 -0.26 13.44 15.85
CA LEU A 38 0.64 12.34 16.23
C LEU A 38 -0.10 11.07 16.67
N PRO A 39 -1.23 11.11 17.41
CA PRO A 39 -1.96 9.89 17.76
C PRO A 39 -2.40 9.11 16.52
N ASN A 40 -2.94 9.79 15.51
CA ASN A 40 -3.28 9.16 14.23
C ASN A 40 -2.03 8.60 13.53
N TYR A 41 -0.95 9.37 13.42
CA TYR A 41 0.28 8.93 12.76
C TYR A 41 0.84 7.66 13.42
N PHE A 42 1.10 7.70 14.72
CA PHE A 42 1.68 6.56 15.44
C PHE A 42 0.79 5.32 15.39
N SER A 43 -0.53 5.47 15.43
CA SER A 43 -1.47 4.36 15.31
C SER A 43 -1.48 3.77 13.90
N GLN A 44 -1.47 4.61 12.86
CA GLN A 44 -1.50 4.16 11.48
C GLN A 44 -0.25 3.36 11.07
N VAL A 45 0.91 3.70 11.60
CA VAL A 45 2.17 3.02 11.27
C VAL A 45 2.44 1.77 12.12
N CYS A 46 1.45 1.30 12.84
CA CYS A 46 1.51 0.09 13.65
C CYS A 46 0.45 -0.91 13.23
N TYR A 47 0.75 -2.18 13.42
CA TYR A 47 -0.16 -3.30 13.19
C TYR A 47 -0.55 -3.92 14.54
N PRO A 48 -1.79 -3.79 15.00
CA PRO A 48 -2.26 -4.43 16.22
C PRO A 48 -2.19 -5.95 16.08
N ARG A 49 -1.64 -6.61 17.09
CA ARG A 49 -1.63 -8.08 17.16
C ARG A 49 -1.78 -8.53 18.62
N THR A 50 -2.08 -9.79 18.80
CA THR A 50 -2.26 -10.36 20.15
C THR A 50 -0.95 -10.26 20.94
N GLY A 51 -0.98 -9.52 22.03
CA GLY A 51 0.10 -9.43 23.02
C GLY A 51 1.21 -8.43 22.70
N VAL A 52 1.36 -7.95 21.45
CA VAL A 52 2.43 -7.02 21.05
C VAL A 52 1.98 -6.12 19.92
N LEU A 53 2.22 -4.82 20.05
CA LEU A 53 2.06 -3.88 18.95
C LEU A 53 3.24 -4.00 17.98
N HIS A 54 2.97 -4.36 16.72
CA HIS A 54 3.99 -4.39 15.67
C HIS A 54 4.08 -3.04 14.97
N SER A 55 5.28 -2.49 14.90
CA SER A 55 5.57 -1.28 14.12
C SER A 55 6.04 -1.63 12.72
N LEU A 56 5.77 -0.73 11.77
CA LEU A 56 6.43 -0.77 10.47
C LEU A 56 7.93 -0.56 10.68
N ASN A 57 8.73 -1.55 10.31
CA ASN A 57 10.19 -1.52 10.46
C ASN A 57 10.91 -0.95 9.23
N LEU A 58 10.30 0.00 8.56
CA LEU A 58 10.89 0.71 7.42
C LEU A 58 11.97 1.69 7.90
N GLY A 59 13.15 1.62 7.29
CA GLY A 59 14.33 2.39 7.71
C GLY A 59 14.94 1.86 9.02
N ASP A 60 15.64 2.72 9.77
CA ASP A 60 16.29 2.37 11.04
C ASP A 60 15.27 2.17 12.17
N SER A 61 14.36 1.22 12.01
CA SER A 61 13.33 0.87 12.98
C SER A 61 13.25 -0.63 13.18
N HIS A 62 12.80 -1.04 14.34
CA HIS A 62 12.54 -2.43 14.68
C HIS A 62 11.04 -2.68 14.84
N LYS A 63 10.59 -3.91 14.60
CA LYS A 63 9.17 -4.29 14.70
C LYS A 63 8.56 -4.05 16.09
N ASN A 64 9.37 -4.15 17.15
CA ASN A 64 8.91 -4.03 18.53
C ASN A 64 9.09 -2.61 19.11
N VAL A 65 9.27 -1.61 18.27
CA VAL A 65 9.30 -0.20 18.70
C VAL A 65 7.87 0.31 18.83
N SER A 66 7.60 1.07 19.88
CA SER A 66 6.32 1.76 20.06
C SER A 66 6.55 3.24 20.39
N ALA A 67 5.51 4.04 20.20
CA ALA A 67 5.50 5.46 20.55
C ALA A 67 4.76 5.72 21.88
N GLU A 68 4.71 4.76 22.78
CA GLU A 68 3.96 4.86 24.04
C GLU A 68 4.40 6.04 24.89
N SER A 69 5.71 6.30 24.98
CA SER A 69 6.25 7.43 25.73
C SER A 69 5.76 8.77 25.19
N SER A 70 5.83 8.97 23.88
CA SER A 70 5.29 10.17 23.25
C SER A 70 3.78 10.31 23.46
N MET A 71 3.03 9.21 23.36
CA MET A 71 1.58 9.19 23.59
C MET A 71 1.22 9.58 25.03
N MET A 72 1.92 9.03 26.04
CA MET A 72 1.71 9.39 27.45
C MET A 72 2.00 10.87 27.71
N LEU A 73 3.10 11.38 27.18
CA LEU A 73 3.50 12.78 27.36
C LEU A 73 2.53 13.74 26.65
N LEU A 74 2.02 13.40 25.48
CA LEU A 74 0.96 14.16 24.81
C LEU A 74 -0.30 14.24 25.67
N TYR A 75 -0.70 13.11 26.27
CA TYR A 75 -1.86 13.07 27.15
C TYR A 75 -1.64 13.91 28.42
N ALA A 76 -0.44 13.84 29.02
CA ALA A 76 -0.07 14.64 30.17
C ALA A 76 -0.06 16.15 29.86
N LEU A 77 0.33 16.54 28.64
CA LEU A 77 0.29 17.92 28.14
C LEU A 77 -1.10 18.41 27.76
N GLY A 78 -2.14 17.59 27.95
CA GLY A 78 -3.52 17.99 27.76
C GLY A 78 -4.20 17.51 26.48
N LEU A 79 -3.52 16.80 25.60
CA LEU A 79 -4.13 16.19 24.41
C LEU A 79 -4.96 14.96 24.82
N LYS A 80 -6.24 15.15 25.10
CA LYS A 80 -7.15 14.11 25.61
C LYS A 80 -7.81 13.30 24.49
N ASP A 81 -7.03 12.85 23.53
CA ASP A 81 -7.49 12.00 22.42
C ASP A 81 -7.67 10.54 22.90
N PRO A 82 -8.86 9.93 22.74
CA PRO A 82 -9.10 8.53 23.11
C PRO A 82 -8.17 7.54 22.37
N THR A 83 -7.69 7.89 21.19
CA THR A 83 -6.73 7.08 20.41
C THR A 83 -5.43 6.84 21.20
N ILE A 84 -5.00 7.81 22.02
CA ILE A 84 -3.83 7.67 22.89
C ILE A 84 -4.06 6.54 23.89
N LEU A 85 -5.22 6.52 24.55
CA LEU A 85 -5.56 5.48 25.53
C LEU A 85 -5.60 4.11 24.88
N TRP A 86 -6.26 4.00 23.71
CA TRP A 86 -6.28 2.77 22.91
C TRP A 86 -4.85 2.31 22.56
N TYR A 87 -4.01 3.21 22.04
CA TYR A 87 -2.64 2.88 21.65
C TYR A 87 -1.85 2.29 22.83
N ILE A 88 -1.89 2.94 24.00
CA ILE A 88 -1.18 2.48 25.18
C ILE A 88 -1.66 1.08 25.63
N THR A 89 -2.96 0.77 25.49
CA THR A 89 -3.48 -0.57 25.83
C THR A 89 -3.01 -1.66 24.84
N GLN A 90 -2.58 -1.31 23.63
CA GLN A 90 -2.05 -2.27 22.66
C GLN A 90 -0.57 -2.61 22.93
N VAL A 91 0.11 -1.81 23.75
CA VAL A 91 1.51 -2.03 24.11
C VAL A 91 1.58 -2.97 25.31
N GLU A 92 2.23 -4.11 25.14
CA GLU A 92 2.39 -5.07 26.23
C GLU A 92 3.49 -4.61 27.20
N GLN A 93 3.13 -4.54 28.48
CA GLN A 93 4.05 -4.08 29.52
C GLN A 93 5.29 -4.98 29.62
N GLY A 94 6.46 -4.38 29.42
CA GLY A 94 7.75 -5.05 29.63
C GLY A 94 8.30 -5.86 28.44
N GLN A 95 7.58 -5.99 27.34
CA GLN A 95 8.05 -6.71 26.15
C GLN A 95 8.68 -5.80 25.09
N HIS A 96 8.48 -4.49 25.17
CA HIS A 96 9.08 -3.56 24.24
C HIS A 96 10.51 -3.24 24.64
N ARG A 97 11.40 -3.23 23.65
CA ARG A 97 12.81 -2.82 23.83
C ARG A 97 12.91 -1.42 24.41
N ASP A 98 11.94 -0.58 24.09
CA ASP A 98 11.76 0.77 24.60
C ASP A 98 10.61 0.88 25.63
N GLY A 99 10.19 -0.22 26.22
CA GLY A 99 9.27 -0.29 27.36
C GLY A 99 9.72 0.54 28.57
N PHE A 100 10.47 1.55 28.21
CA PHE A 100 11.24 2.52 28.95
C PHE A 100 10.35 3.30 29.90
N PHE A 101 9.11 3.60 29.49
CA PHE A 101 8.23 4.44 30.25
C PHE A 101 7.41 3.67 31.29
N LEU A 102 6.83 2.53 30.92
CA LEU A 102 5.96 1.78 31.82
C LEU A 102 6.70 1.19 33.03
N ASN A 103 7.99 0.89 32.89
CA ASN A 103 8.80 0.26 33.92
C ASN A 103 9.73 1.25 34.67
N ARG A 104 9.54 2.57 34.50
CA ARG A 104 10.40 3.60 35.13
C ARG A 104 9.59 4.70 35.83
N PRO A 105 10.22 5.55 36.66
CA PRO A 105 9.53 6.61 37.37
C PRO A 105 8.64 7.51 36.49
N MET A 106 9.06 7.75 35.25
CA MET A 106 8.29 8.56 34.32
C MET A 106 6.98 7.87 33.88
N GLY A 107 6.98 6.56 33.70
CA GLY A 107 5.74 5.79 33.43
C GLY A 107 4.76 5.89 34.59
N PHE A 108 5.25 5.78 35.81
CA PHE A 108 4.41 5.96 36.99
C PHE A 108 3.78 7.36 37.06
N LEU A 109 4.53 8.41 36.68
CA LEU A 109 4.04 9.80 36.72
C LEU A 109 3.05 10.12 35.60
N TYR A 110 3.22 9.55 34.41
CA TYR A 110 2.51 10.00 33.20
C TYR A 110 1.58 8.97 32.59
N THR A 111 1.49 7.74 33.10
CA THR A 111 0.50 6.76 32.62
C THR A 111 -0.91 7.27 32.90
N PRO A 112 -1.75 7.45 31.86
CA PRO A 112 -3.12 7.90 32.07
C PRO A 112 -4.00 6.78 32.64
N ASP A 113 -5.20 7.15 33.10
CA ASP A 113 -6.24 6.18 33.45
C ASP A 113 -6.73 5.46 32.18
N LEU A 114 -6.33 4.19 32.02
CA LEU A 114 -6.65 3.36 30.87
C LEU A 114 -8.04 2.71 30.96
N SER A 115 -8.78 2.86 32.06
CA SER A 115 -10.13 2.30 32.23
C SER A 115 -11.14 2.85 31.20
N LYS A 116 -10.84 4.02 30.62
CA LYS A 116 -11.65 4.70 29.60
C LYS A 116 -11.15 4.46 28.17
N ALA A 117 -10.17 3.58 27.96
CA ALA A 117 -9.68 3.28 26.63
C ALA A 117 -10.78 2.63 25.76
N PRO A 118 -10.97 3.07 24.52
CA PRO A 118 -11.89 2.41 23.62
C PRO A 118 -11.35 1.04 23.18
N ILE A 119 -12.25 0.13 22.79
CA ILE A 119 -11.86 -1.21 22.28
C ILE A 119 -11.15 -1.09 20.93
N THR A 120 -11.64 -0.18 20.08
CA THR A 120 -11.06 0.14 18.77
C THR A 120 -10.91 1.65 18.63
N PRO A 121 -9.90 2.15 17.90
CA PRO A 121 -9.73 3.58 17.69
C PRO A 121 -10.77 4.10 16.68
N ASP A 122 -11.20 5.34 16.85
CA ASP A 122 -12.02 6.05 15.85
C ASP A 122 -11.10 6.65 14.76
N LEU A 123 -10.48 5.77 13.99
CA LEU A 123 -9.57 6.12 12.90
C LEU A 123 -9.99 5.47 11.60
N LYS A 124 -9.70 6.14 10.49
CA LYS A 124 -9.87 5.57 9.16
C LYS A 124 -9.04 4.31 8.98
N THR A 125 -9.55 3.36 8.20
CA THR A 125 -8.85 2.12 7.85
C THR A 125 -7.71 2.34 6.85
N SER A 126 -7.71 3.47 6.16
CA SER A 126 -6.63 3.83 5.24
C SER A 126 -6.18 5.28 5.45
N GLN A 127 -4.86 5.48 5.38
CA GLN A 127 -4.25 6.80 5.56
C GLN A 127 -3.09 7.00 4.59
N LEU A 128 -3.03 8.21 4.02
CA LEU A 128 -1.91 8.69 3.22
C LEU A 128 -1.20 9.82 3.97
N PHE A 129 0.09 9.66 4.17
CA PHE A 129 1.01 10.67 4.68
C PHE A 129 1.90 11.14 3.53
N SER A 130 1.38 12.05 2.70
CA SER A 130 2.02 12.50 1.45
C SER A 130 3.41 13.10 1.67
N ASP A 131 3.59 13.84 2.77
CA ASP A 131 4.87 14.50 3.06
C ASP A 131 5.96 13.50 3.42
N PHE A 132 5.61 12.40 4.10
CA PHE A 132 6.53 11.30 4.41
C PHE A 132 6.65 10.30 3.28
N GLY A 133 5.64 10.21 2.40
CA GLY A 133 5.54 9.19 1.39
C GLY A 133 5.24 7.80 1.97
N TRP A 134 4.32 7.73 2.93
CA TRP A 134 3.82 6.51 3.52
C TRP A 134 2.31 6.40 3.34
N ALA A 135 1.84 5.21 3.03
CA ALA A 135 0.40 4.90 3.01
C ALA A 135 0.15 3.58 3.72
N THR A 136 -0.96 3.52 4.44
CA THR A 136 -1.46 2.29 5.07
C THR A 136 -2.89 2.05 4.65
N MET A 137 -3.23 0.82 4.35
CA MET A 137 -4.58 0.35 4.05
C MET A 137 -4.83 -0.92 4.84
N ARG A 138 -5.93 -1.01 5.56
CA ARG A 138 -6.26 -2.18 6.39
C ARG A 138 -7.73 -2.57 6.27
N THR A 139 -8.05 -3.81 6.57
CA THR A 139 -9.45 -4.28 6.57
C THR A 139 -10.22 -3.78 7.78
N SER A 140 -9.55 -3.73 8.93
CA SER A 140 -10.10 -3.24 10.20
C SER A 140 -8.97 -2.90 11.18
N TRP A 141 -9.32 -2.55 12.42
CA TRP A 141 -8.38 -2.36 13.53
C TRP A 141 -8.28 -3.60 14.45
N GLU A 142 -8.87 -4.71 14.04
CA GLU A 142 -8.81 -5.97 14.78
C GLU A 142 -7.44 -6.64 14.66
N LYS A 143 -7.14 -7.52 15.63
CA LYS A 143 -5.81 -8.16 15.76
C LYS A 143 -5.46 -9.13 14.63
N ASP A 144 -6.45 -9.62 13.91
CA ASP A 144 -6.30 -10.51 12.75
C ASP A 144 -6.48 -9.79 11.41
N ALA A 145 -6.63 -8.47 11.44
CA ALA A 145 -6.79 -7.67 10.23
C ALA A 145 -5.64 -7.86 9.25
N THR A 146 -5.92 -7.64 7.99
CA THR A 146 -4.90 -7.48 6.96
C THR A 146 -4.55 -6.01 6.81
N MET A 147 -3.26 -5.73 6.65
CA MET A 147 -2.76 -4.38 6.39
C MET A 147 -1.71 -4.41 5.28
N LEU A 148 -1.87 -3.54 4.30
CA LEU A 148 -0.84 -3.19 3.34
C LEU A 148 -0.24 -1.84 3.74
N ALA A 149 1.07 -1.79 3.90
CA ALA A 149 1.82 -0.56 4.08
C ALA A 149 2.74 -0.34 2.88
N VAL A 150 2.78 0.89 2.37
CA VAL A 150 3.58 1.27 1.19
C VAL A 150 4.42 2.48 1.54
N LYS A 151 5.69 2.45 1.12
CA LYS A 151 6.61 3.57 1.26
C LYS A 151 7.15 4.01 -0.10
N SER A 152 7.01 5.28 -0.41
CA SER A 152 7.70 5.97 -1.51
C SER A 152 7.76 7.46 -1.18
N GLY A 153 8.84 7.88 -0.56
CA GLY A 153 8.94 9.25 -0.05
C GLY A 153 10.36 9.77 -0.04
N HIS A 154 10.64 10.58 0.94
CA HIS A 154 11.99 11.07 1.17
C HIS A 154 12.91 9.96 1.65
N THR A 155 14.12 9.92 1.11
CA THR A 155 15.25 9.22 1.70
C THR A 155 16.08 10.27 2.45
N TRP A 156 15.82 10.40 3.72
CA TRP A 156 16.50 11.32 4.62
C TRP A 156 17.16 10.52 5.74
N ASN A 157 17.74 11.19 6.71
CA ASN A 157 18.36 10.58 7.88
C ASN A 157 17.54 9.40 8.44
N HIS A 158 18.17 8.27 8.71
CA HIS A 158 17.55 7.03 9.19
C HIS A 158 16.55 6.36 8.22
N SER A 159 16.61 6.70 6.94
CA SER A 159 15.86 6.04 5.88
C SER A 159 16.76 5.12 5.07
N HIS A 160 16.17 4.05 4.54
CA HIS A 160 16.83 3.11 3.64
C HIS A 160 16.56 3.40 2.16
N ALA A 161 17.24 2.69 1.27
CA ALA A 161 17.07 2.77 -0.17
C ALA A 161 15.84 1.95 -0.63
N ASP A 162 14.65 2.29 -0.14
CA ASP A 162 13.43 1.49 -0.15
C ASP A 162 12.22 2.18 -0.83
N ALA A 163 12.46 3.09 -1.77
CA ALA A 163 11.38 3.73 -2.52
C ALA A 163 10.57 2.70 -3.31
N ASN A 164 9.24 2.75 -3.21
CA ASN A 164 8.26 1.78 -3.72
C ASN A 164 8.26 0.42 -3.00
N SER A 165 8.87 0.31 -1.82
CA SER A 165 8.75 -0.88 -0.98
C SER A 165 7.38 -0.97 -0.31
N PHE A 166 7.00 -2.18 0.10
CA PHE A 166 5.75 -2.46 0.77
C PHE A 166 5.87 -3.62 1.76
N ILE A 167 4.95 -3.67 2.71
CA ILE A 167 4.80 -4.73 3.71
C ILE A 167 3.34 -5.17 3.72
N VAL A 168 3.09 -6.47 3.84
CA VAL A 168 1.75 -7.03 4.05
C VAL A 168 1.70 -7.75 5.37
N PHE A 169 0.89 -7.23 6.30
CA PHE A 169 0.47 -7.97 7.49
C PHE A 169 -0.83 -8.70 7.20
N HIS A 170 -0.90 -9.94 7.61
CA HIS A 170 -2.09 -10.77 7.45
C HIS A 170 -2.22 -11.71 8.63
N LYS A 171 -3.38 -11.69 9.30
CA LYS A 171 -3.68 -12.55 10.46
C LYS A 171 -2.57 -12.57 11.52
N GLY A 172 -2.12 -11.39 11.92
CA GLY A 172 -1.13 -11.23 12.99
C GLY A 172 0.33 -11.43 12.59
N VAL A 173 0.63 -11.64 11.31
CA VAL A 173 1.98 -11.89 10.79
C VAL A 173 2.29 -10.93 9.65
N ASP A 174 3.50 -10.36 9.63
CA ASP A 174 4.08 -9.66 8.49
C ASP A 174 4.52 -10.67 7.42
N ILE A 175 3.55 -11.26 6.73
CA ILE A 175 3.76 -12.38 5.81
C ILE A 175 4.62 -12.00 4.60
N ILE A 176 4.51 -10.75 4.14
CA ILE A 176 5.48 -10.09 3.27
C ILE A 176 6.10 -8.99 4.11
N LYS A 177 7.36 -9.15 4.44
CA LYS A 177 8.08 -8.33 5.41
C LYS A 177 9.09 -7.41 4.74
N ASP A 178 9.67 -6.50 5.49
CA ASP A 178 10.91 -5.79 5.16
C ASP A 178 12.12 -6.58 5.65
N GLY A 179 13.29 -6.42 5.02
CA GLY A 179 14.53 -7.03 5.50
C GLY A 179 14.97 -6.53 6.86
N GLY A 180 14.50 -5.36 7.26
CA GLY A 180 14.73 -4.81 8.60
C GLY A 180 15.97 -3.95 8.73
N ASN A 181 16.60 -4.00 9.89
CA ASN A 181 17.72 -3.15 10.29
C ASN A 181 18.68 -3.90 11.21
N CYS A 182 19.92 -3.46 11.31
CA CYS A 182 20.88 -3.99 12.26
C CYS A 182 21.76 -2.87 12.86
N TRP A 183 22.66 -3.26 13.75
CA TRP A 183 23.58 -2.33 14.41
C TRP A 183 24.55 -1.65 13.41
N TYR A 184 24.60 -0.31 13.40
CA TYR A 184 25.33 0.51 12.44
C TYR A 184 26.81 0.15 12.20
N PRO A 185 27.65 -0.17 13.22
CA PRO A 185 29.03 -0.58 13.01
C PRO A 185 29.20 -1.91 12.27
N ASN A 186 28.14 -2.74 12.18
CA ASN A 186 28.23 -3.98 11.44
C ASN A 186 28.21 -3.71 9.92
N PRO A 187 29.13 -4.32 9.17
CA PRO A 187 29.15 -4.14 7.71
C PRO A 187 27.85 -4.51 7.00
N ALA A 188 27.03 -5.43 7.56
CA ALA A 188 25.73 -5.81 7.01
C ALA A 188 24.76 -4.63 6.94
N TYR A 189 24.85 -3.65 7.86
CA TYR A 189 24.04 -2.45 7.80
C TYR A 189 24.18 -1.75 6.45
N ARG A 190 25.40 -1.38 6.06
CA ARG A 190 25.66 -0.66 4.81
C ARG A 190 25.62 -1.54 3.58
N ASN A 191 25.97 -2.82 3.71
CA ASN A 191 26.09 -3.72 2.57
C ASN A 191 24.79 -4.43 2.21
N TYR A 192 23.78 -4.45 3.11
CA TYR A 192 22.50 -5.10 2.88
C TYR A 192 21.33 -4.27 3.41
N PHE A 193 21.14 -4.13 4.73
CA PHE A 193 19.90 -3.57 5.31
C PHE A 193 19.56 -2.17 4.80
N PHE A 194 20.56 -1.35 4.57
CA PHE A 194 20.40 0.00 4.03
C PHE A 194 20.12 0.01 2.51
N GLN A 195 20.42 -1.05 1.79
CA GLN A 195 20.37 -1.13 0.33
C GLN A 195 19.01 -1.62 -0.17
N SER A 196 18.71 -1.33 -1.44
CA SER A 196 17.46 -1.77 -2.08
C SER A 196 17.25 -3.28 -2.07
N GLN A 197 18.32 -4.06 -1.97
CA GLN A 197 18.27 -5.53 -1.90
C GLN A 197 17.56 -6.04 -0.63
N ALA A 198 17.48 -5.24 0.44
CA ALA A 198 16.79 -5.61 1.67
C ALA A 198 15.29 -5.28 1.66
N HIS A 199 14.74 -4.81 0.54
CA HIS A 199 13.39 -4.29 0.47
C HIS A 199 12.59 -4.89 -0.69
N ASN A 200 11.25 -4.81 -0.63
CA ASN A 200 10.36 -5.32 -1.66
C ASN A 200 10.24 -4.34 -2.84
N VAL A 201 11.30 -4.17 -3.58
CA VAL A 201 11.41 -3.20 -4.70
C VAL A 201 11.73 -3.90 -6.02
N VAL A 202 11.83 -3.13 -7.09
CA VAL A 202 12.33 -3.60 -8.37
C VAL A 202 13.74 -3.09 -8.59
N LEU A 203 14.65 -4.00 -8.90
CA LEU A 203 16.00 -3.69 -9.33
C LEU A 203 16.09 -3.70 -10.86
N PHE A 204 17.09 -3.00 -11.38
CA PHE A 204 17.45 -3.02 -12.79
C PHE A 204 18.95 -3.34 -12.92
N ASN A 205 19.26 -4.47 -13.55
CA ASN A 205 20.62 -5.04 -13.60
C ASN A 205 21.27 -5.19 -12.20
N GLY A 206 20.49 -5.62 -11.21
CA GLY A 206 20.94 -5.76 -9.82
C GLY A 206 21.04 -4.44 -9.03
N GLU A 207 20.74 -3.30 -9.66
CA GLU A 207 20.86 -1.98 -9.05
C GLU A 207 19.50 -1.39 -8.69
N GLY A 208 19.42 -0.82 -7.49
CA GLY A 208 18.28 -0.06 -7.01
C GLY A 208 18.58 1.43 -6.84
N GLN A 209 18.15 1.99 -5.74
CA GLN A 209 18.45 3.37 -5.35
C GLN A 209 19.96 3.52 -5.09
N PRO A 210 20.62 4.56 -5.64
CA PRO A 210 22.07 4.72 -5.53
C PRO A 210 22.58 4.73 -4.10
N ARG A 211 23.64 3.99 -3.86
CA ARG A 211 24.19 3.68 -2.54
C ARG A 211 24.71 4.89 -1.77
N GLU A 212 25.38 5.80 -2.47
CA GLU A 212 25.99 7.00 -1.88
C GLU A 212 25.02 8.15 -1.71
N GLN A 213 23.77 7.96 -2.13
CA GLN A 213 22.76 9.02 -2.16
C GLN A 213 21.71 8.88 -1.06
N GLN A 214 22.11 8.47 0.13
CA GLN A 214 21.22 8.37 1.29
C GLN A 214 20.35 9.63 1.48
N TYR A 215 20.90 10.80 1.20
CA TYR A 215 20.23 12.08 1.35
C TYR A 215 19.69 12.67 0.04
N SER A 216 19.93 12.04 -1.10
CA SER A 216 19.45 12.54 -2.39
C SER A 216 17.93 12.49 -2.51
N GLY A 217 17.27 11.61 -1.79
CA GLY A 217 15.83 11.56 -1.71
C GLY A 217 15.19 12.79 -1.06
N SER A 218 15.95 13.72 -0.49
CA SER A 218 15.44 15.02 -0.09
C SER A 218 15.18 15.95 -1.29
N THR A 219 15.91 15.77 -2.38
CA THR A 219 15.77 16.54 -3.64
C THR A 219 15.07 15.73 -4.72
N LEU A 220 15.33 14.43 -4.80
CA LEU A 220 14.76 13.51 -5.78
C LEU A 220 13.90 12.46 -5.08
N ARG A 221 12.91 12.92 -4.32
CA ARG A 221 12.03 12.05 -3.51
C ARG A 221 11.11 11.19 -4.36
N GLY A 222 10.69 10.06 -3.80
CA GLY A 222 9.50 9.35 -4.22
C GLY A 222 8.23 10.09 -3.76
N ASN A 223 7.07 9.62 -4.20
CA ASN A 223 5.77 10.19 -3.81
C ASN A 223 4.70 9.09 -3.78
N LEU A 224 3.68 9.29 -2.96
CA LEU A 224 2.45 8.51 -2.93
C LEU A 224 1.27 9.41 -3.26
N TYR A 225 0.33 8.89 -4.07
CA TYR A 225 -0.82 9.64 -4.55
C TYR A 225 -2.10 8.81 -4.55
N HIS A 226 -3.23 9.49 -4.60
CA HIS A 226 -4.52 8.92 -4.98
C HIS A 226 -4.99 7.76 -4.11
N LEU A 227 -4.95 7.95 -2.79
CA LEU A 227 -5.52 6.96 -1.87
C LEU A 227 -7.05 6.97 -1.97
N LEU A 228 -7.63 5.84 -2.38
CA LEU A 228 -9.06 5.58 -2.31
C LEU A 228 -9.32 4.38 -1.39
N ASP A 229 -10.34 4.48 -0.55
CA ASP A 229 -10.80 3.40 0.33
C ASP A 229 -12.32 3.30 0.29
N ALA A 230 -12.80 2.27 -0.37
CA ALA A 230 -14.20 1.90 -0.45
C ALA A 230 -14.48 0.58 0.30
N GLY A 231 -13.80 0.35 1.40
CA GLY A 231 -13.90 -0.88 2.18
C GLY A 231 -13.18 -2.06 1.51
N ASN A 232 -13.89 -2.88 0.75
CA ASN A 232 -13.31 -4.03 0.05
C ASN A 232 -12.63 -3.69 -1.28
N VAL A 233 -12.65 -2.44 -1.71
CA VAL A 233 -11.87 -1.93 -2.86
C VAL A 233 -11.04 -0.75 -2.40
N LYS A 234 -9.72 -0.87 -2.49
CA LYS A 234 -8.78 0.19 -2.08
C LYS A 234 -7.72 0.37 -3.15
N TYR A 235 -7.18 1.58 -3.23
CA TYR A 235 -6.17 1.89 -4.23
C TYR A 235 -5.19 2.94 -3.72
N VAL A 236 -3.91 2.78 -4.10
CA VAL A 236 -2.86 3.81 -3.93
C VAL A 236 -1.83 3.69 -5.05
N LEU A 237 -1.26 4.81 -5.45
CA LEU A 237 -0.17 4.91 -6.42
C LEU A 237 1.13 5.34 -5.75
N ALA A 238 2.18 4.55 -5.91
CA ALA A 238 3.55 4.87 -5.52
C ALA A 238 4.41 5.23 -6.75
N ASN A 239 5.15 6.32 -6.65
CA ASN A 239 6.09 6.79 -7.65
C ASN A 239 7.49 6.87 -7.05
N GLY A 240 8.32 5.88 -7.32
CA GLY A 240 9.73 5.83 -6.92
C GLY A 240 10.72 6.33 -7.97
N THR A 241 10.26 7.00 -9.04
CA THR A 241 11.13 7.40 -10.16
C THR A 241 12.27 8.30 -9.72
N GLY A 242 12.01 9.28 -8.84
CA GLY A 242 13.03 10.22 -8.37
C GLY A 242 14.26 9.52 -7.77
N PRO A 243 14.09 8.69 -6.72
CA PRO A 243 15.19 8.00 -6.06
C PRO A 243 16.02 7.06 -6.96
N VAL A 244 15.43 6.51 -8.02
CA VAL A 244 16.12 5.60 -8.97
C VAL A 244 16.31 6.21 -10.36
N SER A 245 16.27 7.54 -10.47
CA SER A 245 16.32 8.27 -11.75
C SER A 245 17.63 8.09 -12.54
N ASN A 246 18.68 7.56 -11.92
CA ASN A 246 19.89 7.14 -12.62
C ASN A 246 19.65 6.03 -13.64
N ASN A 247 18.73 5.11 -13.36
CA ASN A 247 18.39 3.98 -14.23
C ASN A 247 17.00 4.09 -14.82
N PHE A 248 16.03 4.64 -14.06
CA PHE A 248 14.63 4.67 -14.44
C PHE A 248 14.17 6.05 -14.90
N SER A 249 13.51 6.12 -16.03
CA SER A 249 12.70 7.26 -16.45
C SER A 249 11.25 7.17 -15.96
N ARG A 250 10.84 5.98 -15.46
CA ARG A 250 9.56 5.71 -14.80
C ARG A 250 9.67 4.49 -13.90
N ASN A 251 9.25 4.65 -12.65
CA ASN A 251 9.13 3.58 -11.68
C ASN A 251 7.86 3.83 -10.86
N PHE A 252 6.72 3.38 -11.41
CA PHE A 252 5.42 3.50 -10.77
C PHE A 252 4.95 2.13 -10.31
N ARG A 253 4.39 2.07 -9.10
CA ARG A 253 3.78 0.88 -8.53
C ARG A 253 2.40 1.22 -8.03
N HIS A 254 1.39 0.59 -8.62
CA HIS A 254 0.00 0.73 -8.23
C HIS A 254 -0.39 -0.46 -7.36
N PHE A 255 -1.08 -0.20 -6.27
CA PHE A 255 -1.73 -1.23 -5.48
C PHE A 255 -3.24 -1.06 -5.61
N LEU A 256 -3.88 -2.06 -6.18
CA LEU A 256 -5.33 -2.18 -6.23
C LEU A 256 -5.73 -3.39 -5.38
N TRP A 257 -6.32 -3.14 -4.24
CA TRP A 257 -6.80 -4.18 -3.35
C TRP A 257 -8.30 -4.39 -3.56
N MET A 258 -8.71 -5.55 -4.04
CA MET A 258 -10.11 -5.92 -4.25
C MET A 258 -10.40 -7.23 -3.53
N ASP A 259 -11.35 -7.21 -2.61
CA ASP A 259 -11.77 -8.35 -1.79
C ASP A 259 -10.55 -8.99 -1.06
N ASN A 260 -10.20 -10.22 -1.38
CA ASN A 260 -9.06 -10.94 -0.79
C ASN A 260 -7.80 -10.93 -1.66
N VAL A 261 -7.69 -10.02 -2.64
CA VAL A 261 -6.52 -9.94 -3.53
C VAL A 261 -5.97 -8.52 -3.59
N ILE A 262 -4.66 -8.40 -3.38
CA ILE A 262 -3.91 -7.18 -3.66
C ILE A 262 -3.23 -7.36 -5.02
N TYR A 263 -3.65 -6.58 -6.01
CA TYR A 263 -3.01 -6.51 -7.32
C TYR A 263 -1.93 -5.44 -7.27
N MET A 264 -0.69 -5.84 -7.50
CA MET A 264 0.46 -4.96 -7.66
C MET A 264 0.76 -4.80 -9.15
N ILE A 265 0.67 -3.57 -9.64
CA ILE A 265 0.93 -3.24 -11.04
C ILE A 265 2.15 -2.32 -11.10
N ASP A 266 3.22 -2.80 -11.72
CA ASP A 266 4.45 -2.05 -11.92
C ASP A 266 4.52 -1.51 -13.35
N ASP A 267 4.63 -0.18 -13.50
CA ASP A 267 4.88 0.49 -14.79
C ASP A 267 6.30 1.05 -14.79
N LEU A 268 7.18 0.31 -15.43
CA LEU A 268 8.62 0.54 -15.40
C LEU A 268 9.13 0.95 -16.78
N LYS A 269 10.02 1.93 -16.80
CA LYS A 269 10.78 2.33 -17.98
C LYS A 269 12.17 2.80 -17.59
N THR A 270 13.19 2.24 -18.22
CA THR A 270 14.58 2.56 -17.99
C THR A 270 15.20 3.35 -19.15
N HIS A 271 16.36 3.93 -18.92
CA HIS A 271 17.11 4.67 -19.95
C HIS A 271 17.79 3.74 -20.94
N LYS A 272 18.08 2.49 -20.53
CA LYS A 272 18.77 1.47 -21.32
C LYS A 272 17.98 0.18 -21.29
N VAL A 273 18.26 -0.70 -22.22
CA VAL A 273 17.81 -2.10 -22.20
C VAL A 273 18.59 -2.85 -21.12
N GLY A 274 17.91 -3.70 -20.36
CA GLY A 274 18.52 -4.51 -19.30
C GLY A 274 17.49 -5.40 -18.61
N GLN A 275 17.88 -5.99 -17.52
CA GLN A 275 17.12 -7.00 -16.79
C GLN A 275 16.40 -6.41 -15.58
N PHE A 276 15.12 -6.74 -15.41
CA PHE A 276 14.31 -6.36 -14.26
C PHE A 276 14.20 -7.52 -13.28
N GLU A 277 14.24 -7.19 -11.97
CA GLU A 277 14.17 -8.14 -10.87
C GLU A 277 13.21 -7.61 -9.80
N TRP A 278 12.23 -8.43 -9.38
CA TRP A 278 11.29 -8.13 -8.31
C TRP A 278 11.69 -8.87 -7.06
N LEU A 279 12.00 -8.15 -6.00
CA LEU A 279 12.42 -8.73 -4.73
C LEU A 279 11.23 -8.98 -3.81
N TRP A 280 11.26 -10.13 -3.12
CA TRP A 280 10.23 -10.56 -2.20
C TRP A 280 10.83 -11.08 -0.90
N HIS A 281 10.66 -10.33 0.18
CA HIS A 281 11.04 -10.73 1.52
C HIS A 281 9.80 -11.28 2.22
N THR A 282 9.85 -12.53 2.65
CA THR A 282 8.70 -13.22 3.23
C THR A 282 9.01 -13.78 4.62
N ASN A 283 7.99 -13.88 5.45
CA ASN A 283 8.08 -14.41 6.80
C ASN A 283 7.28 -15.71 6.88
N GLY A 284 7.94 -16.84 6.68
CA GLY A 284 7.31 -18.16 6.75
C GLY A 284 7.96 -19.18 5.82
N THR A 285 7.38 -20.37 5.80
CA THR A 285 7.74 -21.39 4.82
C THR A 285 7.06 -21.07 3.49
N TYR A 286 7.79 -21.31 2.40
CA TYR A 286 7.22 -21.11 1.08
C TYR A 286 7.24 -22.42 0.27
N LYS A 287 6.31 -22.53 -0.66
CA LYS A 287 6.21 -23.64 -1.60
C LYS A 287 5.91 -23.10 -3.00
N LYS A 288 6.78 -23.39 -3.94
CA LYS A 288 6.52 -23.14 -5.37
C LYS A 288 5.51 -24.13 -5.92
N SER A 289 4.59 -23.66 -6.72
CA SER A 289 3.60 -24.47 -7.45
C SER A 289 3.30 -23.77 -8.79
N GLY A 290 3.93 -24.23 -9.84
CA GLY A 290 3.95 -23.51 -11.09
C GLY A 290 4.61 -22.14 -10.93
N ILE A 291 3.96 -21.10 -11.41
CA ILE A 291 4.41 -19.71 -11.22
C ILE A 291 4.08 -19.16 -9.84
N ASP A 292 3.25 -19.85 -9.07
CA ASP A 292 2.80 -19.42 -7.76
C ASP A 292 3.84 -19.71 -6.67
N VAL A 293 3.98 -18.79 -5.74
CA VAL A 293 4.68 -19.02 -4.48
C VAL A 293 3.68 -18.90 -3.34
N ASN A 294 3.46 -20.02 -2.64
CA ASN A 294 2.64 -20.06 -1.44
C ASN A 294 3.52 -19.80 -0.23
N VAL A 295 3.23 -18.79 0.55
CA VAL A 295 3.92 -18.45 1.80
C VAL A 295 2.98 -18.70 2.95
N THR A 296 3.44 -19.41 3.99
CA THR A 296 2.63 -19.76 5.17
C THR A 296 3.43 -19.57 6.46
N ASN A 297 2.81 -18.92 7.44
CA ASN A 297 3.33 -18.78 8.79
C ASN A 297 2.17 -18.86 9.79
N GLY A 298 2.08 -19.98 10.51
CA GLY A 298 0.96 -20.27 11.39
C GLY A 298 -0.37 -20.24 10.64
N ASN A 299 -1.29 -19.38 11.08
CA ASN A 299 -2.59 -19.20 10.44
C ASN A 299 -2.58 -18.21 9.27
N SER A 300 -1.48 -17.51 9.07
CA SER A 300 -1.32 -16.56 7.96
C SER A 300 -0.81 -17.28 6.72
N SER A 301 -1.47 -17.07 5.59
CA SER A 301 -1.03 -17.63 4.32
C SER A 301 -1.41 -16.73 3.14
N VAL A 302 -0.51 -16.61 2.18
CA VAL A 302 -0.73 -15.89 0.93
C VAL A 302 -0.20 -16.66 -0.26
N VAL A 303 -0.76 -16.39 -1.44
CA VAL A 303 -0.22 -16.84 -2.72
C VAL A 303 0.28 -15.63 -3.48
N ILE A 304 1.55 -15.60 -3.84
CA ILE A 304 2.14 -14.61 -4.73
C ILE A 304 2.11 -15.21 -6.13
N ARG A 305 1.34 -14.59 -7.03
CA ARG A 305 1.13 -15.06 -8.41
C ARG A 305 1.54 -13.98 -9.39
N PRO A 306 2.71 -14.06 -10.04
CA PRO A 306 3.08 -13.18 -11.14
C PRO A 306 2.26 -13.55 -12.38
N LEU A 307 1.58 -12.57 -12.95
CA LEU A 307 0.63 -12.77 -14.06
C LEU A 307 1.12 -12.13 -15.35
N TYR A 308 1.78 -10.98 -15.26
CA TYR A 308 2.35 -10.28 -16.41
C TYR A 308 3.70 -9.64 -16.02
N PRO A 309 4.66 -9.48 -16.95
CA PRO A 309 4.55 -9.96 -18.33
C PRO A 309 4.34 -11.46 -18.36
N ARG A 310 3.83 -11.97 -19.49
CA ARG A 310 3.90 -13.42 -19.70
C ARG A 310 5.36 -13.81 -19.61
N MET A 311 5.61 -14.84 -18.86
CA MET A 311 6.90 -15.48 -18.82
C MET A 311 7.08 -16.27 -20.09
N LEU A 312 7.29 -15.55 -21.17
CA LEU A 312 7.57 -16.15 -22.45
C LEU A 312 9.02 -16.59 -22.47
N ALA A 313 9.25 -17.69 -23.08
CA ALA A 313 10.55 -18.21 -23.41
C ALA A 313 11.42 -17.16 -24.11
N LYS A 314 12.76 -17.38 -24.09
CA LYS A 314 13.76 -16.53 -24.75
C LYS A 314 13.49 -16.25 -26.23
N SER A 315 12.61 -17.00 -26.85
CA SER A 315 12.05 -16.73 -28.16
C SER A 315 10.63 -17.24 -28.20
N ASP A 316 9.81 -16.67 -29.06
CA ASP A 316 8.42 -17.12 -29.31
C ASP A 316 8.35 -18.57 -29.82
N PHE A 317 9.48 -19.16 -30.13
CA PHE A 317 9.62 -20.54 -30.60
C PHE A 317 10.09 -21.52 -29.54
N VAL A 318 10.50 -21.05 -28.38
CA VAL A 318 10.93 -21.90 -27.28
C VAL A 318 9.80 -21.91 -26.26
N HIS A 319 9.28 -23.09 -26.05
CA HIS A 319 8.26 -23.34 -25.06
C HIS A 319 8.74 -22.89 -23.67
N ASP A 320 7.81 -22.62 -22.86
CA ASP A 320 7.85 -22.13 -21.51
C ASP A 320 9.22 -22.23 -20.82
N TYR A 321 9.65 -21.13 -20.24
CA TYR A 321 10.75 -21.18 -19.29
C TYR A 321 10.41 -22.22 -18.23
N PRO A 322 11.37 -23.06 -17.86
CA PRO A 322 11.19 -23.87 -16.66
C PRO A 322 10.78 -22.95 -15.52
N GLU A 323 9.70 -23.28 -14.84
CA GLU A 323 9.15 -22.50 -13.73
C GLU A 323 10.20 -22.11 -12.68
N ASP A 324 11.18 -22.95 -12.50
CA ASP A 324 12.32 -22.75 -11.58
C ASP A 324 13.24 -21.58 -11.93
N LEU A 325 13.22 -21.09 -13.15
CA LEU A 325 14.02 -19.93 -13.57
C LEU A 325 13.39 -18.58 -13.23
N TYR A 326 12.13 -18.55 -12.80
CA TYR A 326 11.41 -17.31 -12.47
C TYR A 326 11.73 -16.81 -11.08
N TRP A 327 12.11 -17.71 -10.19
CA TRP A 327 12.37 -17.41 -8.78
C TRP A 327 13.76 -17.89 -8.41
N GLU A 328 14.57 -16.97 -7.95
CA GLU A 328 15.86 -17.25 -7.36
C GLU A 328 15.79 -17.07 -5.84
N GLU A 329 16.39 -17.97 -5.09
CA GLU A 329 16.58 -17.83 -3.66
C GLU A 329 17.91 -17.15 -3.39
N ILE A 330 17.88 -16.10 -2.58
CA ILE A 330 19.06 -15.33 -2.20
C ILE A 330 19.18 -15.35 -0.68
N GLU A 331 20.37 -15.61 -0.18
CA GLU A 331 20.65 -15.59 1.26
C GLU A 331 21.02 -14.18 1.71
N ALA A 332 20.49 -13.80 2.87
CA ALA A 332 20.74 -12.52 3.50
C ALA A 332 20.91 -12.66 5.02
N PRO A 333 21.61 -11.74 5.70
CA PRO A 333 21.74 -11.77 7.15
C PRO A 333 20.39 -11.51 7.83
N THR A 334 20.14 -12.17 8.97
CA THR A 334 19.01 -11.83 9.85
C THR A 334 19.26 -10.52 10.61
N GLU A 335 18.19 -9.81 11.04
CA GLU A 335 18.31 -8.55 11.82
C GLU A 335 19.17 -8.71 13.09
N ASP A 336 19.12 -9.87 13.74
CA ASP A 336 19.90 -10.16 14.94
C ASP A 336 21.35 -10.59 14.65
N LEU A 337 21.71 -10.70 13.38
CA LEU A 337 23.05 -11.09 12.87
C LEU A 337 23.52 -12.47 13.35
N LYS A 338 22.61 -13.36 13.77
CA LYS A 338 22.96 -14.70 14.27
C LYS A 338 22.86 -15.78 13.21
N GLY A 339 22.38 -15.46 12.02
CA GLY A 339 22.20 -16.42 10.94
C GLY A 339 21.88 -15.74 9.62
N THR A 340 21.44 -16.55 8.68
CA THR A 340 20.93 -16.10 7.39
C THR A 340 19.46 -16.47 7.24
N GLU A 341 18.77 -15.70 6.43
CA GLU A 341 17.41 -15.98 5.96
C GLU A 341 17.37 -15.87 4.45
N LYS A 342 16.33 -16.41 3.84
CA LYS A 342 16.18 -16.36 2.39
C LYS A 342 15.13 -15.37 1.99
N TYR A 343 15.41 -14.58 0.97
CA TYR A 343 14.44 -13.82 0.20
C TYR A 343 14.44 -14.28 -1.25
N TYR A 344 13.48 -13.85 -2.03
CA TYR A 344 13.25 -14.36 -3.37
C TYR A 344 13.33 -13.23 -4.37
N SER A 345 13.98 -13.49 -5.50
CA SER A 345 13.99 -12.61 -6.64
C SER A 345 13.26 -13.26 -7.80
N PHE A 346 12.39 -12.50 -8.41
CA PHE A 346 11.70 -12.85 -9.62
C PHE A 346 12.33 -12.08 -10.77
N HIS A 347 12.88 -12.79 -11.76
CA HIS A 347 13.58 -12.19 -12.87
C HIS A 347 12.73 -12.19 -14.13
N LEU A 348 12.71 -11.08 -14.85
CA LEU A 348 12.26 -11.07 -16.22
C LEU A 348 13.35 -11.66 -17.10
N PRO A 349 13.11 -12.79 -17.82
CA PRO A 349 14.15 -13.48 -18.55
C PRO A 349 14.66 -12.72 -19.78
N ALA A 350 13.90 -11.73 -20.29
CA ALA A 350 14.28 -10.92 -21.41
C ALA A 350 14.85 -9.57 -20.97
N GLU A 351 15.89 -9.10 -21.66
CA GLU A 351 16.37 -7.74 -21.51
C GLU A 351 15.43 -6.78 -22.27
N VAL A 352 14.86 -5.82 -21.54
CA VAL A 352 13.94 -4.81 -22.10
C VAL A 352 14.20 -3.46 -21.42
N ASN A 353 13.65 -2.39 -21.97
CA ASN A 353 13.70 -1.07 -21.34
C ASN A 353 12.32 -0.59 -20.86
N ARG A 354 11.29 -1.40 -21.01
CA ARG A 354 9.92 -1.07 -20.58
C ARG A 354 9.17 -2.35 -20.24
N VAL A 355 8.46 -2.33 -19.12
CA VAL A 355 7.59 -3.43 -18.71
C VAL A 355 6.42 -2.91 -17.90
N LYS A 356 5.23 -3.47 -18.12
CA LYS A 356 4.10 -3.40 -17.20
C LYS A 356 3.90 -4.76 -16.57
N GLY A 357 4.26 -4.86 -15.28
CA GLY A 357 4.11 -6.05 -14.48
C GLY A 357 2.75 -6.07 -13.78
N LEU A 358 2.20 -7.27 -13.57
CA LEU A 358 1.03 -7.49 -12.74
C LEU A 358 1.23 -8.75 -11.91
N THR A 359 1.28 -8.58 -10.60
CA THR A 359 1.36 -9.66 -9.63
C THR A 359 0.15 -9.61 -8.70
N ALA A 360 -0.49 -10.74 -8.46
CA ALA A 360 -1.55 -10.88 -7.48
C ALA A 360 -1.00 -11.46 -6.17
N ILE A 361 -1.31 -10.81 -5.05
CA ILE A 361 -1.11 -11.34 -3.70
C ILE A 361 -2.48 -11.77 -3.20
N ILE A 362 -2.73 -13.08 -3.20
CA ILE A 362 -4.01 -13.66 -2.79
C ILE A 362 -3.92 -13.96 -1.29
N LEU A 363 -4.76 -13.29 -0.53
CA LEU A 363 -4.86 -13.44 0.93
C LEU A 363 -5.77 -14.63 1.24
N LYS A 364 -5.27 -15.62 1.96
CA LYS A 364 -6.04 -16.83 2.28
C LYS A 364 -6.72 -16.72 3.63
N ASP A 365 -7.97 -17.14 3.70
CA ASP A 365 -8.73 -17.20 4.96
C ASP A 365 -8.20 -18.28 5.90
N ALA A 366 -7.61 -19.35 5.34
CA ALA A 366 -6.90 -20.40 6.08
C ALA A 366 -5.74 -20.95 5.24
N PRO A 367 -4.68 -21.50 5.85
CA PRO A 367 -3.54 -22.06 5.11
C PRO A 367 -3.91 -23.14 4.10
N ASP A 368 -4.93 -23.93 4.39
CA ASP A 368 -5.45 -25.03 3.56
C ASP A 368 -6.62 -24.62 2.65
N GLU A 369 -6.98 -23.32 2.60
CA GLU A 369 -8.03 -22.83 1.70
C GLU A 369 -7.73 -23.18 0.25
N LYS A 370 -8.73 -23.82 -0.39
CA LYS A 370 -8.66 -24.27 -1.79
C LYS A 370 -9.53 -23.43 -2.72
N ASP A 371 -10.54 -22.73 -2.19
CA ASP A 371 -11.42 -21.86 -2.98
C ASP A 371 -10.74 -20.51 -3.23
N LEU A 372 -9.74 -20.53 -4.11
CA LEU A 372 -9.00 -19.34 -4.48
C LEU A 372 -9.57 -18.71 -5.75
N PRO A 373 -9.41 -17.38 -5.94
CA PRO A 373 -9.81 -16.71 -7.16
C PRO A 373 -9.20 -17.35 -8.41
N GLN A 374 -10.04 -17.77 -9.34
CA GLN A 374 -9.61 -18.22 -10.65
C GLN A 374 -9.29 -17.01 -11.52
N MET A 375 -8.09 -16.95 -12.04
CA MET A 375 -7.58 -15.81 -12.81
C MET A 375 -7.21 -16.26 -14.22
N GLU A 376 -7.98 -15.79 -15.19
CA GLU A 376 -7.74 -15.99 -16.62
C GLU A 376 -7.06 -14.75 -17.18
N ARG A 377 -5.88 -14.90 -17.79
CA ARG A 377 -5.21 -13.79 -18.48
C ARG A 377 -5.97 -13.42 -19.75
N ARG A 378 -6.10 -12.13 -19.97
CA ARG A 378 -6.74 -11.54 -21.14
C ARG A 378 -5.81 -10.50 -21.73
N GLU A 379 -5.72 -10.45 -23.03
CA GLU A 379 -4.86 -9.47 -23.70
C GLU A 379 -5.38 -9.10 -25.09
N GLY A 380 -5.02 -7.91 -25.51
CA GLY A 380 -5.24 -7.40 -26.86
C GLY A 380 -4.05 -6.57 -27.31
N GLN A 381 -4.17 -5.90 -28.44
CA GLN A 381 -3.06 -5.15 -29.01
C GLN A 381 -2.49 -4.09 -28.05
N ASP A 382 -3.36 -3.38 -27.35
CA ASP A 382 -3.00 -2.19 -26.56
C ASP A 382 -3.36 -2.32 -25.06
N TRP A 383 -3.68 -3.53 -24.62
CA TRP A 383 -4.09 -3.77 -23.23
C TRP A 383 -3.75 -5.20 -22.79
N ILE A 384 -3.56 -5.32 -21.47
CA ILE A 384 -3.51 -6.60 -20.76
C ILE A 384 -4.59 -6.60 -19.68
N GLY A 385 -5.00 -7.77 -19.22
CA GLY A 385 -6.02 -7.84 -18.19
C GLY A 385 -6.21 -9.23 -17.60
N LEU A 386 -7.16 -9.31 -16.69
CA LEU A 386 -7.56 -10.53 -16.01
C LEU A 386 -9.08 -10.64 -15.99
N ARG A 387 -9.58 -11.84 -16.18
CA ARG A 387 -10.91 -12.21 -15.72
C ARG A 387 -10.79 -13.03 -14.45
N ILE A 388 -11.36 -12.51 -13.37
CA ILE A 388 -11.30 -13.11 -12.04
C ILE A 388 -12.70 -13.65 -11.73
N ARG A 389 -12.79 -14.95 -11.39
CA ARG A 389 -14.02 -15.59 -10.92
C ARG A 389 -13.83 -16.05 -9.49
N HIS A 390 -14.68 -15.58 -8.61
CA HIS A 390 -14.65 -15.97 -7.19
C HIS A 390 -15.99 -15.71 -6.51
N LYS A 391 -16.47 -16.67 -5.74
CA LYS A 391 -17.69 -16.55 -4.91
C LYS A 391 -18.89 -15.99 -5.68
N GLY A 392 -19.14 -16.49 -6.91
CA GLY A 392 -20.28 -16.10 -7.76
C GLY A 392 -20.19 -14.70 -8.38
N LYS A 393 -19.01 -14.08 -8.35
CA LYS A 393 -18.71 -12.77 -8.93
C LYS A 393 -17.64 -12.91 -10.02
N ILE A 394 -17.83 -12.18 -11.11
CA ILE A 394 -16.79 -11.94 -12.12
C ILE A 394 -16.29 -10.51 -11.95
N THR A 395 -14.98 -10.36 -11.93
CA THR A 395 -14.30 -9.06 -12.04
C THR A 395 -13.37 -9.10 -13.23
N ASP A 396 -13.57 -8.22 -14.19
CA ASP A 396 -12.65 -8.00 -15.30
C ASP A 396 -11.77 -6.79 -14.97
N LEU A 397 -10.45 -6.99 -14.89
CA LEU A 397 -9.44 -5.95 -14.68
C LEU A 397 -8.65 -5.75 -15.97
N TYR A 398 -8.49 -4.51 -16.42
CA TYR A 398 -7.76 -4.15 -17.63
C TYR A 398 -6.76 -3.05 -17.38
N ILE A 399 -5.58 -3.16 -17.98
CA ILE A 399 -4.48 -2.22 -17.91
C ILE A 399 -4.13 -1.75 -19.31
N ASN A 400 -4.12 -0.45 -19.50
CA ASN A 400 -3.83 0.21 -20.76
C ASN A 400 -2.32 0.23 -21.03
N GLN A 401 -1.89 -0.41 -22.10
CA GLN A 401 -0.48 -0.47 -22.51
C GLN A 401 0.01 0.85 -23.17
N LEU A 402 -0.91 1.64 -23.72
CA LEU A 402 -0.59 2.93 -24.34
C LEU A 402 -0.39 4.04 -23.29
N ALA A 403 -1.08 3.95 -22.16
CA ALA A 403 -0.95 4.92 -21.07
C ALA A 403 0.34 4.69 -20.31
N ASP A 404 1.05 5.77 -19.95
CA ASP A 404 2.31 5.70 -19.20
C ASP A 404 2.22 6.24 -17.76
N GLY A 405 0.99 6.40 -17.24
CA GLY A 405 0.75 6.89 -15.90
C GLY A 405 1.04 8.37 -15.67
N ARG A 406 1.57 9.09 -16.66
CA ARG A 406 1.75 10.54 -16.56
C ARG A 406 0.44 11.26 -16.75
N LEU A 407 0.25 12.34 -16.02
CA LEU A 407 -0.94 13.19 -16.06
C LEU A 407 -1.21 13.87 -17.43
N MET A 408 -0.36 13.67 -18.42
CA MET A 408 -0.35 14.44 -19.67
C MET A 408 -0.73 13.65 -20.93
N HIS A 409 -1.13 12.38 -20.83
CA HIS A 409 -1.49 11.62 -22.01
C HIS A 409 -2.93 11.82 -22.43
N SER A 410 -3.12 12.40 -23.58
CA SER A 410 -4.43 12.75 -24.12
C SER A 410 -5.11 11.66 -24.96
N ASN A 411 -4.38 10.72 -25.56
CA ASN A 411 -4.92 9.86 -26.61
C ASN A 411 -4.66 8.35 -26.46
N SER A 412 -4.79 7.83 -25.25
CA SER A 412 -4.57 6.41 -24.97
C SER A 412 -5.88 5.63 -24.85
N TRP A 413 -6.76 5.74 -25.85
CA TRP A 413 -7.99 4.96 -25.89
C TRP A 413 -7.73 3.49 -26.21
N ILE A 414 -8.34 2.61 -25.42
CA ILE A 414 -8.31 1.17 -25.62
C ILE A 414 -9.74 0.60 -25.69
N MET A 415 -9.87 -0.57 -26.30
CA MET A 415 -11.15 -1.25 -26.48
C MET A 415 -11.11 -2.72 -26.01
N PRO A 416 -10.89 -2.97 -24.70
CA PRO A 416 -10.84 -4.33 -24.19
C PRO A 416 -12.24 -4.95 -24.07
N ASP A 417 -12.45 -6.11 -24.67
CA ASP A 417 -13.67 -6.94 -24.56
C ASP A 417 -14.99 -6.17 -24.74
N GLY A 418 -14.99 -5.18 -25.63
CA GLY A 418 -16.17 -4.34 -25.93
C GLY A 418 -16.35 -3.14 -24.97
N TRP A 419 -15.46 -2.92 -24.03
CA TRP A 419 -15.33 -1.67 -23.29
C TRP A 419 -14.53 -0.65 -24.10
N MET A 420 -14.82 0.62 -23.94
CA MET A 420 -14.05 1.73 -24.51
C MET A 420 -13.70 2.73 -23.41
N THR A 421 -12.41 3.01 -23.23
CA THR A 421 -11.92 3.88 -22.16
C THR A 421 -10.57 4.51 -22.50
N ASP A 422 -10.28 5.65 -21.90
CA ASP A 422 -8.97 6.29 -21.87
C ASP A 422 -8.27 6.11 -20.51
N ALA A 423 -8.82 5.27 -19.64
CA ALA A 423 -8.27 5.02 -18.32
C ALA A 423 -6.89 4.34 -18.38
N TYR A 424 -6.04 4.64 -17.42
CA TYR A 424 -4.77 3.92 -17.21
C TYR A 424 -5.04 2.44 -16.86
N MET A 425 -5.97 2.20 -15.94
CA MET A 425 -6.54 0.89 -15.68
C MET A 425 -7.98 1.04 -15.20
N PHE A 426 -8.75 -0.02 -15.38
CA PHE A 426 -10.10 -0.10 -14.83
C PHE A 426 -10.47 -1.53 -14.50
N ALA A 427 -11.41 -1.69 -13.58
CA ALA A 427 -12.04 -2.97 -13.28
C ALA A 427 -13.54 -2.81 -13.27
N VAL A 428 -14.26 -3.84 -13.68
CA VAL A 428 -15.72 -3.92 -13.63
C VAL A 428 -16.13 -5.23 -12.98
N SER A 429 -17.13 -5.17 -12.10
CA SER A 429 -17.62 -6.35 -11.39
C SER A 429 -19.10 -6.59 -11.69
N TYR A 430 -19.46 -7.85 -11.88
CA TYR A 430 -20.84 -8.27 -12.16
C TYR A 430 -21.08 -9.71 -11.67
N PRO A 431 -22.34 -10.12 -11.41
CA PRO A 431 -22.65 -11.47 -10.99
C PRO A 431 -22.29 -12.50 -12.06
N GLU A 432 -21.75 -13.64 -11.65
CA GLU A 432 -21.51 -14.78 -12.53
C GLU A 432 -22.81 -15.25 -13.19
N GLY A 433 -22.73 -15.73 -14.44
CA GLY A 433 -23.90 -16.07 -15.25
C GLY A 433 -24.60 -14.86 -15.88
N THR A 434 -24.12 -13.63 -15.66
CA THR A 434 -24.63 -12.43 -16.33
C THR A 434 -23.62 -11.83 -17.30
N GLU A 435 -24.06 -10.91 -18.15
CA GLU A 435 -23.17 -10.21 -19.07
C GLU A 435 -22.51 -9.00 -18.42
N ALA A 436 -21.29 -8.65 -18.86
CA ALA A 436 -20.52 -7.51 -18.37
C ALA A 436 -21.27 -6.17 -18.52
N LYS A 437 -22.25 -6.04 -19.44
CA LYS A 437 -23.11 -4.85 -19.52
C LYS A 437 -23.95 -4.61 -18.27
N ASN A 438 -24.11 -5.62 -17.42
CA ASN A 438 -24.83 -5.52 -16.16
C ASN A 438 -23.94 -5.06 -14.99
N ALA A 439 -22.66 -4.76 -15.23
CA ALA A 439 -21.76 -4.23 -14.22
C ALA A 439 -22.34 -2.95 -13.61
N LYS A 440 -22.35 -2.92 -12.28
CA LYS A 440 -22.78 -1.76 -11.48
C LYS A 440 -21.62 -1.18 -10.69
N ASP A 441 -20.67 -2.03 -10.35
CA ASP A 441 -19.48 -1.69 -9.60
C ASP A 441 -18.30 -1.61 -10.55
N PHE A 442 -17.53 -0.53 -10.42
CA PHE A 442 -16.32 -0.36 -11.19
C PHE A 442 -15.27 0.47 -10.45
N PHE A 443 -14.03 0.26 -10.85
CA PHE A 443 -12.88 1.07 -10.49
C PHE A 443 -12.26 1.67 -11.74
N ILE A 444 -11.79 2.91 -11.67
CA ILE A 444 -11.05 3.60 -12.73
C ILE A 444 -9.85 4.28 -12.08
N ALA A 445 -8.67 4.01 -12.60
CA ALA A 445 -7.47 4.78 -12.32
C ALA A 445 -7.18 5.70 -13.49
N TYR A 446 -7.21 7.00 -13.26
CA TYR A 446 -6.82 8.02 -14.19
C TYR A 446 -7.50 7.89 -15.56
N GLY A 447 -8.80 8.04 -15.58
CA GLY A 447 -9.63 7.98 -16.78
C GLY A 447 -10.70 9.06 -16.83
N SER A 448 -11.16 9.43 -18.02
CA SER A 448 -12.24 10.40 -18.21
C SER A 448 -13.53 9.77 -18.76
N ALA A 449 -13.45 8.51 -19.21
CA ALA A 449 -14.62 7.82 -19.73
C ALA A 449 -14.54 6.31 -19.57
N LEU A 450 -15.71 5.69 -19.37
CA LEU A 450 -15.92 4.25 -19.48
C LEU A 450 -17.23 4.02 -20.22
N ARG A 451 -17.18 3.34 -21.37
CA ARG A 451 -18.33 3.06 -22.23
C ARG A 451 -18.36 1.60 -22.65
N ARG A 452 -19.55 1.09 -22.96
CA ARG A 452 -19.75 -0.21 -23.58
C ARG A 452 -20.88 -0.12 -24.61
N GLY A 453 -20.54 -0.32 -25.89
CA GLY A 453 -21.46 0.00 -26.96
C GLY A 453 -21.95 1.46 -26.87
N ASN A 454 -23.25 1.66 -26.93
CA ASN A 454 -23.87 3.00 -26.82
C ASN A 454 -24.08 3.48 -25.36
N GLU A 455 -23.70 2.65 -24.37
CA GLU A 455 -23.93 2.99 -22.96
C GLU A 455 -22.69 3.63 -22.33
N THR A 456 -22.90 4.77 -21.67
CA THR A 456 -21.85 5.44 -20.88
C THR A 456 -22.01 5.08 -19.41
N TYR A 457 -20.99 4.48 -18.81
CA TYR A 457 -20.92 4.12 -17.40
C TYR A 457 -20.33 5.25 -16.56
N PHE A 458 -19.33 5.91 -17.11
CA PHE A 458 -18.66 7.05 -16.49
C PHE A 458 -18.23 8.05 -17.57
N SER A 459 -18.33 9.32 -17.26
CA SER A 459 -17.83 10.40 -18.10
C SER A 459 -17.48 11.62 -17.26
N SER A 460 -16.33 12.22 -17.52
CA SER A 460 -15.84 13.44 -16.90
C SER A 460 -15.10 14.32 -17.91
N LEU A 461 -14.96 15.60 -17.63
CA LEU A 461 -14.14 16.52 -18.44
C LEU A 461 -12.65 16.37 -18.15
N ALA A 462 -12.29 15.80 -17.00
CA ALA A 462 -10.90 15.51 -16.66
C ALA A 462 -10.74 14.04 -16.26
N LYS A 463 -9.51 13.54 -16.32
CA LYS A 463 -9.18 12.21 -15.83
C LYS A 463 -9.25 12.18 -14.30
N LEU A 464 -9.93 11.19 -13.78
CA LEU A 464 -10.16 10.98 -12.35
C LEU A 464 -9.77 9.57 -11.92
N PHE A 465 -9.62 9.41 -10.62
CA PHE A 465 -9.60 8.12 -9.95
C PHE A 465 -10.96 7.91 -9.30
N VAL A 466 -11.59 6.78 -9.56
CA VAL A 466 -12.99 6.56 -9.18
C VAL A 466 -13.20 5.13 -8.74
N ILE A 467 -13.93 4.95 -7.63
CA ILE A 467 -14.60 3.70 -7.29
C ILE A 467 -16.10 3.98 -7.24
N GLN A 468 -16.89 3.18 -7.95
CA GLN A 468 -18.35 3.15 -7.83
C GLN A 468 -18.79 1.83 -7.24
N LYS A 469 -19.67 1.89 -6.25
CA LYS A 469 -20.40 0.75 -5.70
C LYS A 469 -21.89 1.03 -5.69
N ALA A 470 -22.69 0.06 -6.11
CA ALA A 470 -24.14 0.17 -6.14
C ALA A 470 -24.75 -0.98 -5.34
N GLU A 471 -25.32 -0.67 -4.19
CA GLU A 471 -26.03 -1.61 -3.33
C GLU A 471 -27.51 -1.26 -3.24
N GLY A 472 -28.37 -2.14 -3.77
CA GLY A 472 -29.81 -1.92 -3.80
C GLY A 472 -30.18 -0.60 -4.51
N LYS A 473 -30.57 0.41 -3.73
CA LYS A 473 -30.90 1.78 -4.19
C LYS A 473 -29.88 2.82 -3.71
N LYS A 474 -28.76 2.41 -3.11
CA LYS A 474 -27.68 3.28 -2.68
C LYS A 474 -26.59 3.27 -3.74
N LEU A 475 -25.97 4.41 -4.00
CA LEU A 475 -24.81 4.58 -4.85
C LEU A 475 -23.74 5.31 -4.07
N ASP A 476 -22.60 4.65 -3.91
CA ASP A 476 -21.43 5.19 -3.23
C ASP A 476 -20.32 5.42 -4.24
N LEU A 477 -19.71 6.58 -4.16
CA LEU A 477 -18.67 7.05 -5.06
C LEU A 477 -17.47 7.53 -4.24
N TRP A 478 -16.28 7.00 -4.52
CA TRP A 478 -15.01 7.54 -4.03
C TRP A 478 -14.29 8.14 -5.22
N ILE A 479 -13.98 9.42 -5.14
CA ILE A 479 -13.43 10.19 -6.25
C ILE A 479 -12.23 10.99 -5.77
N ASP A 480 -11.12 10.83 -6.48
CA ASP A 480 -9.93 11.67 -6.34
C ASP A 480 -9.51 12.23 -7.70
N GLY A 481 -9.09 13.48 -7.72
CA GLY A 481 -8.70 14.23 -8.91
C GLY A 481 -9.08 15.69 -8.83
N GLN A 482 -9.20 16.33 -9.99
CA GLN A 482 -9.45 17.78 -10.07
C GLN A 482 -10.85 18.15 -9.59
N PRO A 483 -10.99 19.00 -8.56
CA PRO A 483 -12.27 19.38 -8.00
C PRO A 483 -13.09 20.26 -8.98
N LYS A 484 -14.42 20.38 -8.72
CA LYS A 484 -15.38 21.21 -9.43
C LYS A 484 -15.67 20.83 -10.89
N ILE A 485 -15.46 19.59 -11.27
CA ILE A 485 -15.79 19.08 -12.60
C ILE A 485 -17.10 18.31 -12.53
N ASN A 486 -18.02 18.59 -13.46
CA ASN A 486 -19.22 17.80 -13.61
C ASN A 486 -18.87 16.39 -14.11
N THR A 487 -19.28 15.37 -13.36
CA THR A 487 -19.10 13.97 -13.73
C THR A 487 -20.45 13.28 -13.87
N THR A 488 -20.49 12.27 -14.71
CA THR A 488 -21.70 11.48 -14.97
C THR A 488 -21.42 10.02 -14.66
N PHE A 489 -22.31 9.40 -13.91
CA PHE A 489 -22.26 7.99 -13.55
C PHE A 489 -23.52 7.27 -13.99
N ARG A 490 -23.40 6.04 -14.48
CA ARG A 490 -24.54 5.21 -14.82
C ARG A 490 -25.23 4.69 -13.57
N SER A 491 -26.55 4.84 -13.53
CA SER A 491 -27.41 4.16 -12.56
C SER A 491 -28.70 3.73 -13.26
N THR A 492 -28.97 2.43 -13.33
CA THR A 492 -30.15 1.89 -14.01
C THR A 492 -31.47 2.27 -13.33
N LYS A 493 -31.43 2.65 -12.06
CA LYS A 493 -32.59 3.12 -11.27
C LYS A 493 -32.20 4.41 -10.55
N LYS A 494 -33.20 5.27 -10.31
CA LYS A 494 -32.98 6.46 -9.49
C LYS A 494 -32.54 6.02 -8.09
N PRO A 495 -31.32 6.38 -7.63
CA PRO A 495 -30.88 6.05 -6.29
C PRO A 495 -31.67 6.82 -5.24
N VAL A 496 -31.85 6.23 -4.07
CA VAL A 496 -32.43 6.90 -2.90
C VAL A 496 -31.39 7.81 -2.25
N SER A 497 -30.14 7.38 -2.26
CA SER A 497 -29.01 8.17 -1.76
C SER A 497 -27.82 8.04 -2.67
N VAL A 498 -27.05 9.12 -2.77
CA VAL A 498 -25.72 9.14 -3.39
C VAL A 498 -24.76 9.75 -2.39
N GLU A 499 -23.69 9.02 -2.11
CA GLU A 499 -22.59 9.50 -1.27
C GLU A 499 -21.34 9.65 -2.12
N VAL A 500 -20.60 10.74 -1.90
CA VAL A 500 -19.29 10.97 -2.51
C VAL A 500 -18.29 11.20 -1.39
N ASN A 501 -17.26 10.35 -1.31
CA ASN A 501 -16.26 10.38 -0.26
C ASN A 501 -16.91 10.46 1.14
N ASP A 502 -17.86 9.55 1.39
CA ASP A 502 -18.62 9.41 2.64
C ASP A 502 -19.55 10.60 2.98
N LYS A 503 -19.81 11.51 2.03
CA LYS A 503 -20.72 12.64 2.21
C LYS A 503 -21.91 12.52 1.28
N LYS A 504 -23.13 12.60 1.84
CA LYS A 504 -24.37 12.69 1.04
C LYS A 504 -24.38 13.97 0.22
N ILE A 505 -24.67 13.83 -1.06
CA ILE A 505 -24.77 14.95 -1.97
C ILE A 505 -26.09 14.95 -2.74
N PRO A 506 -26.64 16.11 -3.08
CA PRO A 506 -27.74 16.22 -4.03
C PRO A 506 -27.24 15.89 -5.44
N VAL A 507 -28.02 15.12 -6.17
CA VAL A 507 -27.69 14.74 -7.54
C VAL A 507 -28.85 14.93 -8.49
N VAL A 508 -28.56 15.17 -9.75
CA VAL A 508 -29.53 15.18 -10.82
C VAL A 508 -29.54 13.79 -11.47
N TYR A 509 -30.68 13.12 -11.44
CA TYR A 509 -30.88 11.84 -12.12
C TYR A 509 -31.72 12.04 -13.41
N GLN A 510 -31.15 11.71 -14.54
CA GLN A 510 -31.81 11.79 -15.84
C GLN A 510 -31.29 10.74 -16.80
N LYS A 511 -32.18 10.05 -17.52
CA LYS A 511 -31.83 9.06 -18.56
C LYS A 511 -30.82 8.01 -18.08
N SER A 512 -31.07 7.40 -16.91
CA SER A 512 -30.18 6.39 -16.29
C SER A 512 -28.77 6.90 -15.98
N GLN A 513 -28.61 8.18 -15.80
CA GLN A 513 -27.36 8.83 -15.41
C GLN A 513 -27.56 9.74 -14.20
N ILE A 514 -26.52 9.82 -13.40
CA ILE A 514 -26.40 10.72 -12.28
C ILE A 514 -25.32 11.73 -12.61
N LYS A 515 -25.64 13.02 -12.48
CA LYS A 515 -24.65 14.10 -12.57
C LYS A 515 -24.22 14.49 -11.17
N VAL A 516 -22.92 14.42 -10.94
CA VAL A 516 -22.25 14.85 -9.72
C VAL A 516 -21.44 16.10 -10.04
N LYS A 517 -21.63 17.14 -9.23
CA LYS A 517 -20.83 18.35 -9.30
C LYS A 517 -19.82 18.30 -8.15
N LEU A 518 -18.57 18.10 -8.49
CA LEU A 518 -17.47 18.06 -7.53
C LEU A 518 -16.93 19.46 -7.24
#